data_409fee43b4f914cf3d19564ac1c10462
#
_entry.id   409fee43b4f914cf3d19564ac1c10462
#
_cell.length_a   1.000
_cell.length_b   1.000
_cell.length_c   1.000
_cell.angle_alpha   90.00
_cell.angle_beta   90.00
_cell.angle_gamma   90.00
#
_symmetry.space_group_name_H-M   'P 1'
#
loop_
_entity.id
_entity.type
_entity.pdbx_description
1 polymer ?
#
loop_
_entity_poly.entity_id
_entity_poly.type
_entity_poly.pdbx_seq_one_letter_code
_entity_poly.pdbx_strand_id
1 'polypeptide(L)'
;MGDTKSYNYALANILAEHYDAASDAIDDLDLKDAKSYYLKAIVGARTSNTEMVMENLKMSFEKDASLKDMAKKDREFIRFFENSDFLAMF
;
A
#
# COMPACT_ATOMS: atom_id res chain seq x y z
N MET A 1 17.10 -17.81 4.20
CA MET A 1 17.09 -17.32 3.74
C MET A 1 16.86 -16.22 3.92
N GLY A 2 16.90 -15.67 4.49
CA GLY A 2 16.82 -14.40 4.84
C GLY A 2 16.55 -13.44 3.80
N ASP A 3 15.56 -13.59 3.19
CA ASP A 3 15.17 -12.58 2.25
C ASP A 3 14.64 -11.37 2.99
N THR A 4 15.50 -10.41 3.23
CA THR A 4 15.14 -9.19 3.96
C THR A 4 14.31 -8.24 3.11
N LYS A 5 14.12 -8.55 1.82
CA LYS A 5 13.32 -7.71 0.91
C LYS A 5 11.99 -8.35 0.60
N SER A 6 11.51 -9.21 1.47
CA SER A 6 10.25 -9.90 1.28
C SER A 6 9.06 -9.01 1.68
N TYR A 7 7.88 -9.45 1.24
CA TYR A 7 6.63 -8.83 1.65
C TYR A 7 6.52 -8.75 3.18
N ASN A 8 6.89 -9.84 3.87
CA ASN A 8 6.80 -9.87 5.32
C ASN A 8 7.75 -8.87 5.98
N TYR A 9 8.92 -8.68 5.39
CA TYR A 9 9.87 -7.70 5.90
C TYR A 9 9.28 -6.28 5.76
N ALA A 10 8.69 -5.98 4.61
CA ALA A 10 8.07 -4.68 4.40
C ALA A 10 6.92 -4.46 5.38
N LEU A 11 6.08 -5.48 5.58
CA LEU A 11 4.96 -5.39 6.51
C LEU A 11 5.46 -5.15 7.95
N ALA A 12 6.52 -5.85 8.34
CA ALA A 12 7.09 -5.67 9.68
C ALA A 12 7.58 -4.25 9.88
N ASN A 13 8.19 -3.65 8.85
CA ASN A 13 8.65 -2.26 8.96
C ASN A 13 7.48 -1.28 9.03
N ILE A 14 6.38 -1.55 8.35
CA ILE A 14 5.18 -0.72 8.47
C ILE A 14 4.65 -0.77 9.90
N LEU A 15 4.55 -1.97 10.47
CA LEU A 15 4.03 -2.14 11.82
C LEU A 15 4.96 -1.52 12.87
N ALA A 16 6.26 -1.47 12.59
CA ALA A 16 7.24 -0.84 13.46
C ALA A 16 7.37 0.66 13.19
N GLU A 17 6.59 1.18 12.25
CA GLU A 17 6.60 2.60 11.85
C GLU A 17 7.91 3.04 11.19
N HIS A 18 8.64 2.09 10.62
CA HIS A 18 9.84 2.36 9.83
C HIS A 18 9.44 2.50 8.36
N TYR A 19 8.77 3.62 8.03
CA TYR A 19 8.13 3.76 6.72
C TYR A 19 9.10 3.88 5.56
N ASP A 20 10.24 4.54 5.79
CA ASP A 20 11.25 4.65 4.73
C ASP A 20 11.81 3.27 4.38
N ALA A 21 12.11 2.47 5.41
CA ALA A 21 12.63 1.12 5.20
C ALA A 21 11.58 0.23 4.54
N ALA A 22 10.31 0.40 4.91
CA ALA A 22 9.22 -0.37 4.31
C ALA A 22 9.07 -0.03 2.83
N SER A 23 9.10 1.25 2.49
CA SER A 23 8.98 1.69 1.11
C SER A 23 10.15 1.18 0.27
N ASP A 24 11.37 1.27 0.79
CA ASP A 24 12.55 0.77 0.09
C ASP A 24 12.47 -0.74 -0.13
N ALA A 25 11.99 -1.48 0.89
CA ALA A 25 11.83 -2.93 0.77
C ALA A 25 10.83 -3.29 -0.33
N ILE A 26 9.74 -2.55 -0.42
CA ILE A 26 8.73 -2.80 -1.45
C ILE A 26 9.30 -2.51 -2.83
N ASP A 27 10.05 -1.40 -2.95
CA ASP A 27 10.63 -1.02 -4.23
C ASP A 27 11.69 -2.04 -4.70
N ASP A 28 12.31 -2.74 -3.78
CA ASP A 28 13.33 -3.75 -4.10
C ASP A 28 12.75 -5.12 -4.41
N LEU A 29 11.44 -5.32 -4.28
CA LEU A 29 10.83 -6.60 -4.63
C LEU A 29 10.95 -6.85 -6.13
N ASP A 30 11.34 -8.06 -6.49
CA ASP A 30 11.47 -8.44 -7.89
C ASP A 30 10.14 -8.47 -8.61
N LEU A 31 9.12 -8.94 -7.90
CA LEU A 31 7.77 -8.98 -8.45
C LEU A 31 6.89 -8.00 -7.68
N LYS A 32 6.34 -7.06 -8.41
CA LYS A 32 5.44 -6.08 -7.81
C LYS A 32 4.01 -6.50 -8.11
N ASP A 33 3.50 -7.38 -7.27
CA ASP A 33 2.13 -7.85 -7.40
C ASP A 33 1.15 -6.87 -6.76
N ALA A 34 -0.15 -7.20 -6.84
CA ALA A 34 -1.19 -6.33 -6.31
C ALA A 34 -0.99 -6.03 -4.83
N LYS A 35 -0.56 -7.01 -4.06
CA LYS A 35 -0.37 -6.83 -2.60
C LYS A 35 0.80 -5.92 -2.29
N SER A 36 1.86 -5.96 -3.09
CA SER A 36 3.00 -5.08 -2.90
C SER A 36 2.61 -3.62 -3.10
N TYR A 37 1.85 -3.35 -4.14
CA TYR A 37 1.34 -2.00 -4.36
C TYR A 37 0.39 -1.57 -3.24
N TYR A 38 -0.42 -2.51 -2.74
CA TYR A 38 -1.33 -2.23 -1.65
C TYR A 38 -0.56 -1.82 -0.39
N LEU A 39 0.52 -2.54 -0.08
CA LEU A 39 1.37 -2.19 1.07
C LEU A 39 1.97 -0.81 0.91
N LYS A 40 2.40 -0.47 -0.29
CA LYS A 40 2.99 0.85 -0.51
C LYS A 40 1.94 1.95 -0.34
N ALA A 41 0.69 1.67 -0.71
CA ALA A 41 -0.40 2.59 -0.44
C ALA A 41 -0.60 2.81 1.06
N ILE A 42 -0.47 1.75 1.86
CA ILE A 42 -0.56 1.86 3.31
C ILE A 42 0.56 2.77 3.84
N VAL A 43 1.78 2.61 3.33
CA VAL A 43 2.87 3.52 3.70
C VAL A 43 2.50 4.95 3.38
N GLY A 44 1.91 5.17 2.21
CA GLY A 44 1.45 6.50 1.83
C GLY A 44 0.42 7.05 2.80
N ALA A 45 -0.53 6.22 3.21
CA ALA A 45 -1.57 6.64 4.15
C ALA A 45 -0.98 7.02 5.50
N ARG A 46 -0.02 6.24 5.99
CA ARG A 46 0.59 6.49 7.29
C ARG A 46 1.52 7.69 7.29
N THR A 47 2.04 8.05 6.12
CA THR A 47 2.92 9.23 5.99
C THR A 47 2.19 10.44 5.43
N SER A 48 0.87 10.35 5.29
CA SER A 48 0.02 11.42 4.76
C SER A 48 0.41 11.83 3.34
N ASN A 49 0.87 10.87 2.56
CA ASN A 49 1.24 11.09 1.17
C ASN A 49 0.09 10.63 0.27
N THR A 50 -0.84 11.55 -0.02
CA THR A 50 -2.05 11.24 -0.77
C THR A 50 -1.74 10.70 -2.17
N GLU A 51 -0.75 11.29 -2.84
CA GLU A 51 -0.39 10.86 -4.18
C GLU A 51 0.09 9.41 -4.19
N MET A 52 0.93 9.04 -3.22
CA MET A 52 1.41 7.66 -3.08
C MET A 52 0.25 6.69 -2.86
N VAL A 53 -0.74 7.09 -2.03
CA VAL A 53 -1.93 6.27 -1.80
C VAL A 53 -2.67 6.03 -3.11
N MET A 54 -2.96 7.10 -3.84
CA MET A 54 -3.78 7.01 -5.05
C MET A 54 -3.09 6.18 -6.13
N GLU A 55 -1.82 6.47 -6.40
CA GLU A 55 -1.09 5.78 -7.45
C GLU A 55 -0.96 4.29 -7.17
N ASN A 56 -0.62 3.95 -5.94
CA ASN A 56 -0.37 2.55 -5.61
C ASN A 56 -1.65 1.74 -5.47
N LEU A 57 -2.74 2.35 -4.97
CA LEU A 57 -4.03 1.66 -4.97
C LEU A 57 -4.52 1.42 -6.39
N LYS A 58 -4.34 2.40 -7.28
CA LYS A 58 -4.74 2.22 -8.67
C LYS A 58 -4.02 1.03 -9.30
N MET A 59 -2.70 0.95 -9.12
CA MET A 59 -1.93 -0.18 -9.64
C MET A 59 -2.36 -1.49 -9.01
N SER A 60 -2.62 -1.48 -7.71
CA SER A 60 -3.07 -2.66 -7.00
C SER A 60 -4.39 -3.19 -7.58
N PHE A 61 -5.35 -2.29 -7.78
CA PHE A 61 -6.68 -2.68 -8.27
C PHE A 61 -6.64 -3.13 -9.74
N GLU A 62 -5.72 -2.59 -10.52
CA GLU A 62 -5.55 -3.04 -11.90
C GLU A 62 -5.06 -4.48 -11.96
N LYS A 63 -4.29 -4.88 -10.98
CA LYS A 63 -3.75 -6.24 -10.94
C LYS A 63 -4.68 -7.22 -10.24
N ASP A 64 -5.46 -6.74 -9.27
CA ASP A 64 -6.40 -7.58 -8.53
C ASP A 64 -7.56 -6.72 -8.04
N ALA A 65 -8.63 -6.71 -8.81
CA ALA A 65 -9.79 -5.88 -8.51
C ALA A 65 -10.47 -6.26 -7.20
N SER A 66 -10.26 -7.48 -6.71
CA SER A 66 -10.87 -7.90 -5.44
C SER A 66 -10.35 -7.08 -4.26
N LEU A 67 -9.18 -6.48 -4.40
CA LEU A 67 -8.62 -5.65 -3.34
C LEU A 67 -9.39 -4.35 -3.12
N LYS A 68 -10.25 -3.96 -4.07
CA LYS A 68 -11.14 -2.82 -3.87
C LYS A 68 -12.05 -3.01 -2.66
N ASP A 69 -12.63 -4.20 -2.53
CA ASP A 69 -13.51 -4.49 -1.41
C ASP A 69 -12.75 -4.45 -0.09
N MET A 70 -11.52 -4.93 -0.09
CA MET A 70 -10.68 -4.89 1.10
C MET A 70 -10.37 -3.45 1.48
N ALA A 71 -10.01 -2.62 0.50
CA ALA A 71 -9.64 -1.23 0.75
C ALA A 71 -10.81 -0.41 1.29
N LYS A 72 -12.03 -0.70 0.84
CA LYS A 72 -13.21 0.00 1.34
C LYS A 72 -13.43 -0.19 2.83
N LYS A 73 -12.93 -1.29 3.38
CA LYS A 73 -13.12 -1.64 4.78
C LYS A 73 -11.85 -1.47 5.60
N ASP A 74 -10.76 -1.05 4.96
CA ASP A 74 -9.46 -0.99 5.60
C ASP A 74 -9.32 0.33 6.35
N ARG A 75 -9.09 0.23 7.66
CA ARG A 75 -8.92 1.42 8.50
C ARG A 75 -7.70 2.24 8.14
N GLU A 76 -6.73 1.63 7.45
CA GLU A 76 -5.55 2.37 7.03
C GLU A 76 -5.92 3.54 6.12
N PHE A 77 -7.04 3.44 5.42
CA PHE A 77 -7.46 4.48 4.47
C PHE A 77 -8.64 5.31 4.97
N ILE A 78 -8.96 5.24 6.26
CA ILE A 78 -10.16 5.89 6.79
C ILE A 78 -10.15 7.40 6.53
N ARG A 79 -8.97 8.03 6.57
CA ARG A 79 -8.86 9.47 6.33
C ARG A 79 -9.12 9.86 4.88
N PHE A 80 -9.09 8.90 3.98
CA PHE A 80 -9.29 9.15 2.56
C PHE A 80 -10.71 8.89 2.10
N PHE A 81 -11.57 8.37 2.98
CA PHE A 81 -12.95 8.04 2.60
C PHE A 81 -13.78 9.27 2.26
N GLU A 82 -13.32 10.47 2.62
CA GLU A 82 -13.99 11.71 2.24
C GLU A 82 -13.34 12.37 1.03
N ASN A 83 -12.29 11.79 0.50
CA ASN A 83 -11.59 12.31 -0.67
C ASN A 83 -12.27 11.80 -1.94
N SER A 84 -12.76 12.73 -2.78
CA SER A 84 -13.51 12.34 -3.98
C SER A 84 -12.66 11.56 -4.97
N ASP A 85 -11.38 11.89 -5.10
CA ASP A 85 -10.50 11.16 -6.01
C ASP A 85 -10.29 9.73 -5.52
N PHE A 86 -10.16 9.55 -4.20
CA PHE A 86 -10.05 8.22 -3.62
C PHE A 86 -11.31 7.40 -3.90
N LEU A 87 -12.47 7.99 -3.65
CA LEU A 87 -13.74 7.30 -3.85
C LEU A 87 -13.98 6.97 -5.33
N ALA A 88 -13.45 7.78 -6.22
CA ALA A 88 -13.62 7.54 -7.67
C ALA A 88 -12.91 6.27 -8.14
N MET A 89 -11.99 5.71 -7.34
CA MET A 89 -11.31 4.48 -7.70
C MET A 89 -12.17 3.23 -7.46
N PHE A 90 -13.25 3.39 -6.72
CA PHE A 90 -14.16 2.30 -6.42
C PHE A 90 -15.42 2.43 -7.25
#